data_cbf720fe9ca144d412ad678866826416
#
_entry.id   cbf720fe9ca144d412ad678866826416
#
_cell.length_a   1.000
_cell.length_b   1.000
_cell.length_c   1.000
_cell.angle_alpha   90.00
_cell.angle_beta   90.00
_cell.angle_gamma   90.00
#
_symmetry.space_group_name_H-M   'P 1'
#
loop_
_entity.id
_entity.type
_entity.pdbx_description
1 polymer ?
#
loop_
_entity_poly.entity_id
_entity_poly.type
_entity_poly.pdbx_seq_one_letter_code
_entity_poly.pdbx_strand_id
1 'polypeptide(L)'
;MRKHPGFRVAALTLVLAGLCVAASAATAVADEYDRYERSPGVYAPAPPPPPRRGTPPPPLRPVGFHAGPYLFGNVGIFEPSDYYSDYYGTYGLSGYDSGLSGNAGFGARVSPIAAIEGTVGYFSAERGSDKASAVPVTIGGRLILPHPVFEPYLGGGLGVYFASLEEEPFDFSPTLFYPGTDDSDTTIGGYFSLGMDFWLNPKIALNLEGRYQMVQPTFTDNLGGSFDLDMSGWELNFGFRVNF
;
A
#
# COMPACT_ATOMS: atom_id res chain seq x y z
N MET A 1 20.96 20.27 -11.00
CA MET A 1 21.27 18.91 -10.53
C MET A 1 20.69 17.89 -11.50
N ARG A 2 21.46 16.88 -11.93
CA ARG A 2 20.93 15.85 -12.86
C ARG A 2 20.09 14.87 -12.06
N LYS A 3 18.77 14.86 -12.28
CA LYS A 3 17.87 13.83 -11.72
C LYS A 3 18.31 12.46 -12.24
N HIS A 4 18.46 11.48 -11.36
CA HIS A 4 18.73 10.09 -11.72
C HIS A 4 17.43 9.41 -12.17
N PRO A 5 17.15 9.21 -13.46
CA PRO A 5 15.94 8.56 -13.94
C PRO A 5 15.87 7.06 -13.57
N GLY A 6 16.98 6.51 -13.08
CA GLY A 6 17.10 5.06 -12.84
C GLY A 6 16.23 4.53 -11.69
N PHE A 7 15.99 5.33 -10.65
CA PHE A 7 15.20 4.86 -9.49
C PHE A 7 13.70 4.69 -9.82
N ARG A 8 13.15 5.61 -10.63
CA ARG A 8 11.74 5.55 -11.05
C ARG A 8 11.44 4.33 -11.91
N VAL A 9 12.34 4.03 -12.84
CA VAL A 9 12.24 2.83 -13.69
C VAL A 9 12.39 1.56 -12.83
N ALA A 10 13.29 1.56 -11.85
CA ALA A 10 13.50 0.43 -10.97
C ALA A 10 12.29 0.13 -10.06
N ALA A 11 11.66 1.17 -9.48
CA ALA A 11 10.48 1.00 -8.64
C ALA A 11 9.28 0.48 -9.45
N LEU A 12 9.03 1.02 -10.63
CA LEU A 12 7.96 0.56 -11.52
C LEU A 12 8.22 -0.86 -12.03
N THR A 13 9.48 -1.19 -12.31
CA THR A 13 9.88 -2.54 -12.77
C THR A 13 9.72 -3.57 -11.66
N LEU A 14 10.02 -3.23 -10.41
CA LEU A 14 9.83 -4.11 -9.25
C LEU A 14 8.34 -4.40 -9.00
N VAL A 15 7.47 -3.39 -9.11
CA VAL A 15 6.02 -3.56 -8.97
C VAL A 15 5.46 -4.44 -10.10
N LEU A 16 5.88 -4.20 -11.34
CA LEU A 16 5.47 -5.01 -12.50
C LEU A 16 6.02 -6.45 -12.43
N ALA A 17 7.26 -6.63 -11.98
CA ALA A 17 7.83 -7.96 -11.79
C ALA A 17 7.11 -8.74 -10.68
N GLY A 18 6.73 -8.09 -9.59
CA GLY A 18 5.89 -8.68 -8.53
C GLY A 18 4.52 -9.13 -9.06
N LEU A 19 3.89 -8.35 -9.93
CA LEU A 19 2.63 -8.69 -10.60
C LEU A 19 2.76 -9.93 -11.51
N CYS A 20 3.83 -10.02 -12.28
CA CYS A 20 4.09 -11.17 -13.17
C CYS A 20 4.35 -12.46 -12.37
N VAL A 21 5.09 -12.37 -11.26
CA VAL A 21 5.36 -13.52 -10.39
C VAL A 21 4.07 -13.98 -9.70
N ALA A 22 3.23 -13.06 -9.23
CA ALA A 22 1.95 -13.37 -8.63
C ALA A 22 0.99 -14.05 -9.62
N ALA A 23 0.93 -13.57 -10.86
CA ALA A 23 0.09 -14.17 -11.92
C ALA A 23 0.57 -15.56 -12.32
N SER A 24 1.89 -15.78 -12.44
CA SER A 24 2.45 -17.08 -12.78
C SER A 24 2.30 -18.12 -11.66
N ALA A 25 2.36 -17.68 -10.40
CA ALA A 25 2.12 -18.55 -9.27
C ALA A 25 0.65 -19.00 -9.17
N ALA A 26 -0.29 -18.11 -9.48
CA ALA A 26 -1.72 -18.43 -9.48
C ALA A 26 -2.08 -19.48 -10.56
N THR A 27 -1.48 -19.39 -11.74
CA THR A 27 -1.68 -20.39 -12.81
C THR A 27 -1.04 -21.73 -12.50
N ALA A 28 0.13 -21.75 -11.85
CA ALA A 28 0.80 -22.99 -11.47
C ALA A 28 0.01 -23.77 -10.41
N VAL A 29 -0.61 -23.07 -9.45
CA VAL A 29 -1.46 -23.69 -8.41
C VAL A 29 -2.73 -24.27 -9.00
N ALA A 30 -3.35 -23.58 -9.96
CA ALA A 30 -4.55 -24.10 -10.65
C ALA A 30 -4.26 -25.37 -11.45
N ASP A 31 -3.11 -25.43 -12.13
CA ASP A 31 -2.67 -26.59 -12.94
C ASP A 31 -2.31 -27.80 -12.07
N GLU A 32 -1.77 -27.59 -10.87
CA GLU A 32 -1.44 -28.64 -9.91
C GLU A 32 -2.70 -29.24 -9.29
N TYR A 33 -3.70 -28.42 -9.00
CA TYR A 33 -5.00 -28.87 -8.48
C TYR A 33 -5.74 -29.75 -9.49
N ASP A 34 -5.80 -29.35 -10.77
CA ASP A 34 -6.40 -30.11 -11.87
C ASP A 34 -5.66 -31.42 -12.16
N ARG A 35 -4.33 -31.48 -11.93
CA ARG A 35 -3.52 -32.69 -12.11
C ARG A 35 -3.76 -33.71 -11.00
N TYR A 36 -4.05 -33.27 -9.79
CA TYR A 36 -4.35 -34.16 -8.66
C TYR A 36 -5.70 -34.87 -8.84
N GLU A 37 -6.70 -34.21 -9.42
CA GLU A 37 -8.01 -34.82 -9.70
C GLU A 37 -7.96 -35.82 -10.88
N ARG A 38 -7.01 -35.70 -11.81
CA ARG A 38 -6.93 -36.51 -13.03
C ARG A 38 -5.97 -37.68 -12.96
N SER A 39 -5.32 -37.94 -11.83
CA SER A 39 -4.40 -39.08 -11.71
C SER A 39 -5.19 -40.37 -11.49
N PRO A 40 -5.37 -41.24 -12.52
CA PRO A 40 -6.01 -42.53 -12.32
C PRO A 40 -4.98 -43.46 -11.69
N GLY A 41 -5.19 -43.84 -10.43
CA GLY A 41 -4.42 -44.91 -9.82
C GLY A 41 -3.79 -44.64 -8.46
N VAL A 42 -4.03 -43.50 -7.84
CA VAL A 42 -3.71 -43.34 -6.42
C VAL A 42 -4.82 -44.10 -5.64
N TYR A 43 -4.47 -45.25 -5.07
CA TYR A 43 -5.33 -45.94 -4.11
C TYR A 43 -5.76 -44.91 -3.06
N ALA A 44 -7.00 -44.48 -3.11
CA ALA A 44 -7.57 -43.69 -2.02
C ALA A 44 -7.39 -44.52 -0.75
N PRO A 45 -6.79 -43.97 0.32
CA PRO A 45 -6.78 -44.66 1.60
C PRO A 45 -8.21 -45.02 1.94
N ALA A 46 -8.42 -46.25 2.46
CA ALA A 46 -9.73 -46.75 2.81
C ALA A 46 -10.52 -45.66 3.54
N PRO A 47 -11.78 -45.39 3.14
CA PRO A 47 -12.54 -44.32 3.74
C PRO A 47 -12.53 -44.51 5.26
N PRO A 48 -12.27 -43.46 6.04
CA PRO A 48 -12.31 -43.53 7.49
C PRO A 48 -13.69 -44.11 7.91
N PRO A 49 -13.75 -44.93 8.95
CA PRO A 49 -15.00 -45.49 9.42
C PRO A 49 -16.03 -44.38 9.57
N PRO A 50 -17.29 -44.60 9.16
CA PRO A 50 -18.29 -43.54 9.15
C PRO A 50 -18.38 -42.92 10.55
N PRO A 51 -18.38 -41.57 10.65
CA PRO A 51 -18.47 -40.90 11.93
C PRO A 51 -19.71 -41.34 12.66
N ARG A 52 -19.55 -41.68 13.92
CA ARG A 52 -20.69 -42.10 14.77
C ARG A 52 -21.80 -41.07 14.63
N ARG A 53 -23.02 -41.49 14.30
CA ARG A 53 -24.21 -40.63 14.14
C ARG A 53 -24.25 -39.62 15.31
N GLY A 54 -24.09 -38.36 15.05
CA GLY A 54 -24.24 -37.29 16.04
C GLY A 54 -23.32 -36.09 15.93
N THR A 55 -22.16 -36.21 15.32
CA THR A 55 -21.23 -35.03 15.16
C THR A 55 -20.96 -34.76 13.67
N PRO A 56 -21.42 -33.64 13.13
CA PRO A 56 -20.98 -33.25 11.80
C PRO A 56 -19.45 -33.13 11.80
N PRO A 57 -18.77 -33.57 10.73
CA PRO A 57 -17.32 -33.36 10.62
C PRO A 57 -17.03 -31.89 10.76
N PRO A 58 -15.95 -31.51 11.50
CA PRO A 58 -15.56 -30.14 11.58
C PRO A 58 -15.35 -29.61 10.17
N PRO A 59 -15.77 -28.36 9.88
CA PRO A 59 -15.58 -27.77 8.57
C PRO A 59 -14.09 -27.83 8.22
N LEU A 60 -13.78 -28.34 7.04
CA LEU A 60 -12.43 -28.37 6.51
C LEU A 60 -11.90 -26.93 6.49
N ARG A 61 -10.93 -26.61 7.32
CA ARG A 61 -10.24 -25.32 7.23
C ARG A 61 -9.44 -25.34 5.94
N PRO A 62 -9.60 -24.34 5.05
CA PRO A 62 -8.76 -24.22 3.87
C PRO A 62 -7.29 -24.24 4.31
N VAL A 63 -6.49 -25.08 3.69
CA VAL A 63 -5.05 -25.09 3.92
C VAL A 63 -4.49 -23.72 3.55
N GLY A 64 -3.76 -23.06 4.45
CA GLY A 64 -3.19 -21.73 4.21
C GLY A 64 -4.08 -20.53 4.58
N PHE A 65 -5.20 -20.72 5.23
CA PHE A 65 -6.04 -19.61 5.69
C PHE A 65 -5.59 -19.07 7.05
N HIS A 66 -4.98 -17.89 7.05
CA HIS A 66 -4.59 -17.14 8.25
C HIS A 66 -5.76 -16.27 8.73
N ALA A 67 -6.73 -16.88 9.43
CA ALA A 67 -7.93 -16.20 9.90
C ALA A 67 -7.66 -15.31 11.12
N GLY A 68 -8.52 -14.31 11.31
CA GLY A 68 -8.60 -13.54 12.55
C GLY A 68 -8.12 -12.10 12.43
N PRO A 69 -8.07 -11.40 13.55
CA PRO A 69 -7.53 -10.05 13.64
C PRO A 69 -6.00 -10.07 13.56
N TYR A 70 -5.44 -8.98 13.09
CA TYR A 70 -4.00 -8.78 12.99
C TYR A 70 -3.62 -7.31 13.15
N LEU A 71 -2.37 -7.11 13.57
CA LEU A 71 -1.69 -5.82 13.51
C LEU A 71 -0.64 -5.87 12.41
N PHE A 72 -0.33 -4.73 11.83
CA PHE A 72 0.75 -4.59 10.86
C PHE A 72 1.46 -3.24 11.00
N GLY A 73 2.70 -3.19 10.54
CA GLY A 73 3.48 -1.98 10.47
C GLY A 73 4.51 -2.07 9.36
N ASN A 74 4.62 -1.00 8.58
CA ASN A 74 5.52 -0.90 7.44
C ASN A 74 6.29 0.43 7.48
N VAL A 75 7.49 0.42 6.95
CA VAL A 75 8.32 1.59 6.68
C VAL A 75 8.82 1.54 5.26
N GLY A 76 9.05 2.68 4.64
CA GLY A 76 9.44 2.71 3.24
C GLY A 76 9.82 4.07 2.74
N ILE A 77 9.71 4.24 1.44
CA ILE A 77 10.06 5.44 0.70
C ILE A 77 8.84 5.89 -0.08
N PHE A 78 8.56 7.19 -0.04
CA PHE A 78 7.57 7.86 -0.87
C PHE A 78 8.27 8.56 -2.03
N GLU A 79 7.78 8.34 -3.23
CA GLU A 79 8.19 9.01 -4.46
C GLU A 79 7.01 9.82 -4.99
N PRO A 80 7.06 11.16 -4.93
CA PRO A 80 5.98 12.00 -5.43
C PRO A 80 5.79 11.86 -6.94
N SER A 81 4.55 11.98 -7.41
CA SER A 81 4.27 11.99 -8.84
C SER A 81 4.70 13.33 -9.46
N ASP A 82 5.34 13.28 -10.62
CA ASP A 82 5.76 14.50 -11.37
C ASP A 82 4.61 15.13 -12.16
N TYR A 83 3.38 14.88 -11.79
CA TYR A 83 2.25 15.44 -12.51
C TYR A 83 2.16 16.94 -12.24
N TYR A 84 2.33 17.73 -13.28
CA TYR A 84 2.17 19.18 -13.29
C TYR A 84 1.07 19.53 -14.29
N SER A 85 0.01 20.19 -13.84
CA SER A 85 -1.06 20.68 -14.69
C SER A 85 -1.24 22.16 -14.54
N ASP A 86 -0.60 22.95 -15.40
CA ASP A 86 -0.80 24.41 -15.51
C ASP A 86 -2.24 24.79 -15.87
N TYR A 87 -2.99 23.88 -16.46
CA TYR A 87 -4.28 24.21 -17.07
C TYR A 87 -5.40 24.41 -16.06
N TYR A 88 -5.28 23.89 -14.82
CA TYR A 88 -6.30 23.99 -13.78
C TYR A 88 -5.83 24.65 -12.47
N GLY A 89 -4.64 25.23 -12.42
CA GLY A 89 -4.10 25.83 -11.20
C GLY A 89 -3.72 24.81 -10.13
N THR A 90 -3.54 23.55 -10.50
CA THR A 90 -3.06 22.51 -9.62
C THR A 90 -1.55 22.39 -9.76
N TYR A 91 -0.84 22.55 -8.64
CA TYR A 91 0.60 22.37 -8.56
C TYR A 91 0.90 20.94 -8.13
N GLY A 92 1.94 20.34 -8.66
CA GLY A 92 2.44 19.03 -8.22
C GLY A 92 3.74 19.16 -7.46
N LEU A 93 4.17 18.11 -6.78
CA LEU A 93 5.47 18.03 -6.09
C LEU A 93 6.66 17.86 -7.06
N SER A 94 6.56 18.48 -8.25
CA SER A 94 7.66 18.43 -9.23
C SER A 94 8.91 19.10 -8.68
N GLY A 95 10.01 18.33 -8.62
CA GLY A 95 11.27 18.81 -8.08
C GLY A 95 11.49 18.49 -6.61
N TYR A 96 10.51 17.95 -5.91
CA TYR A 96 10.73 17.33 -4.61
C TYR A 96 11.43 15.98 -4.79
N ASP A 97 12.33 15.68 -3.89
CA ASP A 97 13.02 14.39 -3.82
C ASP A 97 12.15 13.38 -3.03
N SER A 98 12.46 12.09 -3.20
CA SER A 98 11.82 11.02 -2.45
C SER A 98 12.03 11.23 -0.95
N GLY A 99 10.99 10.96 -0.16
CA GLY A 99 11.05 11.05 1.29
C GLY A 99 10.70 9.76 1.99
N LEU A 100 10.54 9.84 3.30
CA LEU A 100 10.17 8.70 4.13
C LEU A 100 8.68 8.43 4.01
N SER A 101 8.32 7.15 4.06
CA SER A 101 6.94 6.70 4.27
C SER A 101 6.87 5.63 5.34
N GLY A 102 5.68 5.45 5.87
CA GLY A 102 5.39 4.35 6.77
C GLY A 102 3.92 4.34 7.17
N ASN A 103 3.46 3.17 7.56
CA ASN A 103 2.10 3.01 8.05
C ASN A 103 2.01 1.90 9.08
N ALA A 104 1.02 2.01 9.95
CA ALA A 104 0.65 0.98 10.89
C ALA A 104 -0.86 0.87 10.97
N GLY A 105 -1.36 -0.30 11.31
CA GLY A 105 -2.79 -0.48 11.37
C GLY A 105 -3.22 -1.79 12.01
N PHE A 106 -4.53 -1.89 12.10
CA PHE A 106 -5.24 -3.06 12.56
C PHE A 106 -6.17 -3.55 11.45
N GLY A 107 -6.23 -4.86 11.27
CA GLY A 107 -7.11 -5.48 10.29
C GLY A 107 -7.77 -6.75 10.82
N ALA A 108 -8.79 -7.19 10.09
CA ALA A 108 -9.43 -8.46 10.32
C ALA A 108 -9.71 -9.18 8.99
N ARG A 109 -9.31 -10.42 8.91
CA ARG A 109 -9.62 -11.27 7.76
C ARG A 109 -11.05 -11.77 7.88
N VAL A 110 -11.95 -11.24 7.06
CA VAL A 110 -13.39 -11.51 7.08
C VAL A 110 -13.78 -12.73 6.25
N SER A 111 -12.91 -13.12 5.31
CA SER A 111 -13.06 -14.35 4.51
C SER A 111 -11.69 -14.87 4.07
N PRO A 112 -11.60 -16.08 3.45
CA PRO A 112 -10.34 -16.59 2.91
C PRO A 112 -9.63 -15.63 1.95
N ILE A 113 -10.39 -14.83 1.21
CA ILE A 113 -9.90 -13.95 0.15
C ILE A 113 -10.06 -12.46 0.46
N ALA A 114 -10.56 -12.06 1.64
CA ALA A 114 -10.83 -10.66 1.94
C ALA A 114 -10.51 -10.29 3.39
N ALA A 115 -9.97 -9.08 3.55
CA ALA A 115 -9.74 -8.44 4.84
C ALA A 115 -10.19 -6.98 4.81
N ILE A 116 -10.50 -6.44 6.00
CA ILE A 116 -10.78 -5.02 6.23
C ILE A 116 -9.68 -4.47 7.13
N GLU A 117 -9.21 -3.24 6.87
CA GLU A 117 -8.10 -2.61 7.59
C GLU A 117 -8.43 -1.16 7.95
N GLY A 118 -8.02 -0.76 9.15
CA GLY A 118 -7.87 0.64 9.54
C GLY A 118 -6.39 0.96 9.65
N THR A 119 -5.95 2.10 9.08
CA THR A 119 -4.53 2.43 8.96
C THR A 119 -4.30 3.89 9.35
N VAL A 120 -3.20 4.14 10.04
CA VAL A 120 -2.60 5.46 10.18
C VAL A 120 -1.22 5.42 9.54
N GLY A 121 -0.87 6.45 8.79
CA GLY A 121 0.40 6.51 8.05
C GLY A 121 1.08 7.86 8.18
N TYR A 122 2.21 7.96 7.51
CA TYR A 122 2.98 9.18 7.29
C TYR A 122 3.73 9.04 5.98
N PHE A 123 3.78 10.11 5.20
CA PHE A 123 4.71 10.24 4.09
C PHE A 123 5.18 11.68 3.94
N SER A 124 6.37 11.87 3.37
CA SER A 124 6.94 13.19 3.13
C SER A 124 7.73 13.23 1.82
N ALA A 125 7.90 14.42 1.30
CA ALA A 125 8.81 14.74 0.19
C ALA A 125 9.50 16.05 0.51
N GLU A 126 10.77 16.23 0.09
CA GLU A 126 11.60 17.36 0.45
C GLU A 126 12.23 17.96 -0.80
N ARG A 127 12.42 19.29 -0.80
CA ARG A 127 13.13 20.03 -1.85
C ARG A 127 14.01 21.10 -1.22
N GLY A 128 15.29 20.75 -0.95
CA GLY A 128 16.18 21.62 -0.19
C GLY A 128 15.70 21.73 1.25
N SER A 129 15.22 22.91 1.66
CA SER A 129 14.59 23.16 2.97
C SER A 129 13.08 23.03 2.97
N ASP A 130 12.46 23.05 1.79
CA ASP A 130 10.99 22.91 1.67
C ASP A 130 10.57 21.47 1.94
N LYS A 131 9.45 21.31 2.66
CA LYS A 131 8.92 20.01 3.04
C LYS A 131 7.41 19.94 2.84
N ALA A 132 6.97 18.92 2.12
CA ALA A 132 5.58 18.52 2.04
C ALA A 132 5.39 17.20 2.77
N SER A 133 4.40 17.10 3.66
CA SER A 133 4.14 15.89 4.41
C SER A 133 2.65 15.67 4.63
N ALA A 134 2.24 14.42 4.85
CA ALA A 134 0.87 14.10 5.19
C ALA A 134 0.77 12.91 6.16
N VAL A 135 -0.27 12.95 6.99
CA VAL A 135 -0.68 11.86 7.90
C VAL A 135 -2.03 11.34 7.44
N PRO A 136 -2.10 10.26 6.65
CA PRO A 136 -3.33 9.58 6.29
C PRO A 136 -3.91 8.78 7.46
N VAL A 137 -5.23 8.89 7.67
CA VAL A 137 -6.03 8.00 8.50
C VAL A 137 -7.09 7.39 7.60
N THR A 138 -6.96 6.10 7.29
CA THR A 138 -7.75 5.46 6.25
C THR A 138 -8.46 4.19 6.74
N ILE A 139 -9.56 3.88 6.08
CA ILE A 139 -10.22 2.57 6.12
C ILE A 139 -10.20 1.96 4.73
N GLY A 140 -9.90 0.68 4.65
CA GLY A 140 -9.78 0.00 3.38
C GLY A 140 -10.02 -1.49 3.46
N GLY A 141 -9.78 -2.17 2.35
CA GLY A 141 -9.87 -3.61 2.25
C GLY A 141 -8.76 -4.20 1.40
N ARG A 142 -8.55 -5.50 1.57
CA ARG A 142 -7.63 -6.30 0.76
C ARG A 142 -8.36 -7.48 0.14
N LEU A 143 -8.05 -7.75 -1.13
CA LEU A 143 -8.33 -9.00 -1.81
C LEU A 143 -7.06 -9.84 -1.84
N ILE A 144 -7.10 -11.01 -1.24
CA ILE A 144 -5.94 -11.84 -0.95
C ILE A 144 -6.06 -13.14 -1.76
N LEU A 145 -4.98 -13.58 -2.37
CA LEU A 145 -4.85 -14.92 -2.95
C LEU A 145 -4.27 -15.85 -1.89
N PRO A 146 -5.08 -16.76 -1.30
CA PRO A 146 -4.65 -17.58 -0.19
C PRO A 146 -3.56 -18.57 -0.61
N HIS A 147 -2.44 -18.58 0.13
CA HIS A 147 -1.38 -19.56 -0.03
C HIS A 147 -0.64 -19.77 1.30
N PRO A 148 -0.14 -20.98 1.60
CA PRO A 148 0.47 -21.28 2.91
C PRO A 148 1.71 -20.47 3.28
N VAL A 149 2.48 -20.05 2.28
CA VAL A 149 3.80 -19.41 2.49
C VAL A 149 3.81 -17.96 2.02
N PHE A 150 3.21 -17.66 0.87
CA PHE A 150 3.17 -16.30 0.32
C PHE A 150 1.76 -15.94 -0.15
N GLU A 151 1.23 -14.85 0.33
CA GLU A 151 -0.11 -14.37 0.00
C GLU A 151 -0.03 -13.03 -0.73
N PRO A 152 -0.08 -13.02 -2.08
CA PRO A 152 -0.23 -11.78 -2.82
C PRO A 152 -1.61 -11.19 -2.59
N TYR A 153 -1.67 -9.85 -2.60
CA TYR A 153 -2.94 -9.14 -2.40
C TYR A 153 -3.02 -7.85 -3.23
N LEU A 154 -4.26 -7.42 -3.48
CA LEU A 154 -4.62 -6.10 -3.92
C LEU A 154 -5.36 -5.40 -2.80
N GLY A 155 -5.03 -4.14 -2.53
CA GLY A 155 -5.68 -3.34 -1.51
C GLY A 155 -6.15 -2.00 -2.04
N GLY A 156 -7.04 -1.37 -1.28
CA GLY A 156 -7.48 -0.01 -1.54
C GLY A 156 -8.35 0.51 -0.42
N GLY A 157 -8.38 1.83 -0.27
CA GLY A 157 -9.13 2.48 0.78
C GLY A 157 -9.29 3.98 0.57
N LEU A 158 -10.08 4.58 1.45
CA LEU A 158 -10.35 6.00 1.50
C LEU A 158 -10.11 6.50 2.93
N GLY A 159 -9.84 7.77 3.08
CA GLY A 159 -9.65 8.37 4.40
C GLY A 159 -9.44 9.85 4.39
N VAL A 160 -9.08 10.34 5.56
CA VAL A 160 -8.75 11.74 5.80
C VAL A 160 -7.24 11.88 5.86
N TYR A 161 -6.73 12.88 5.18
CA TYR A 161 -5.31 13.22 5.09
C TYR A 161 -5.09 14.58 5.74
N PHE A 162 -4.24 14.60 6.76
CA PHE A 162 -3.76 15.83 7.39
C PHE A 162 -2.45 16.19 6.70
N ALA A 163 -2.53 17.13 5.76
CA ALA A 163 -1.40 17.57 4.95
C ALA A 163 -0.78 18.84 5.55
N SER A 164 0.55 18.99 5.41
CA SER A 164 1.31 20.17 5.81
C SER A 164 2.34 20.49 4.74
N LEU A 165 2.47 21.78 4.44
CA LEU A 165 3.43 22.32 3.50
C LEU A 165 4.26 23.40 4.21
N GLU A 166 5.56 23.20 4.26
CA GLU A 166 6.55 24.13 4.80
C GLU A 166 7.49 24.54 3.67
N GLU A 167 7.45 25.82 3.26
CA GLU A 167 8.35 26.39 2.25
C GLU A 167 9.07 27.60 2.84
N GLU A 168 10.41 27.61 2.73
CA GLU A 168 11.19 28.73 3.24
C GLU A 168 11.04 29.99 2.36
N PRO A 169 11.06 31.18 3.00
CA PRO A 169 11.09 32.45 2.27
C PRO A 169 12.36 32.57 1.43
N PHE A 170 12.25 33.11 0.23
CA PHE A 170 13.42 33.37 -0.59
C PHE A 170 13.31 34.67 -1.40
N ASP A 171 14.47 35.28 -1.69
CA ASP A 171 14.60 36.52 -2.47
C ASP A 171 14.87 36.18 -3.93
N PHE A 172 13.93 36.50 -4.84
CA PHE A 172 14.18 36.41 -6.29
C PHE A 172 15.09 37.55 -6.79
N SER A 173 14.92 38.71 -6.19
CA SER A 173 15.72 39.91 -6.48
C SER A 173 15.58 40.92 -5.34
N PRO A 174 16.40 42.03 -5.30
CA PRO A 174 16.27 43.05 -4.27
C PRO A 174 14.87 43.67 -4.14
N THR A 175 13.98 43.43 -5.08
CA THR A 175 12.63 44.01 -5.13
C THR A 175 11.51 42.96 -5.14
N LEU A 176 11.83 41.64 -5.18
CA LEU A 176 10.85 40.56 -5.24
C LEU A 176 11.17 39.50 -4.19
N PHE A 177 10.45 39.57 -3.10
CA PHE A 177 10.52 38.63 -1.97
C PHE A 177 9.35 37.65 -2.02
N TYR A 178 9.61 36.37 -1.85
CA TYR A 178 8.62 35.34 -1.62
C TYR A 178 8.60 34.97 -0.13
N PRO A 179 7.45 35.16 0.58
CA PRO A 179 7.42 35.01 2.03
C PRO A 179 7.37 33.53 2.50
N GLY A 180 7.44 32.57 1.57
CA GLY A 180 7.27 31.15 1.88
C GLY A 180 5.81 30.78 2.15
N THR A 181 5.59 29.52 2.51
CA THR A 181 4.29 28.97 2.90
C THR A 181 4.48 28.09 4.13
N ASP A 182 3.65 28.29 5.15
CA ASP A 182 3.55 27.43 6.33
C ASP A 182 2.06 27.24 6.60
N ASP A 183 1.49 26.19 6.01
CA ASP A 183 0.05 25.94 6.06
C ASP A 183 -0.25 24.44 6.18
N SER A 184 -1.43 24.15 6.67
CA SER A 184 -1.94 22.78 6.83
C SER A 184 -3.39 22.67 6.37
N ASP A 185 -3.70 21.59 5.69
CA ASP A 185 -5.05 21.29 5.23
C ASP A 185 -5.48 19.88 5.60
N THR A 186 -6.80 19.71 5.71
CA THR A 186 -7.43 18.42 5.97
C THR A 186 -8.36 18.04 4.82
N THR A 187 -7.94 17.09 4.03
CA THR A 187 -8.64 16.69 2.82
C THR A 187 -9.01 15.21 2.80
N ILE A 188 -9.93 14.84 1.92
CA ILE A 188 -10.27 13.43 1.66
C ILE A 188 -9.37 12.92 0.53
N GLY A 189 -8.83 11.73 0.74
CA GLY A 189 -8.02 11.05 -0.26
C GLY A 189 -8.27 9.55 -0.25
N GLY A 190 -7.50 8.87 -1.08
CA GLY A 190 -7.58 7.41 -1.18
C GLY A 190 -6.23 6.80 -1.55
N TYR A 191 -6.20 5.48 -1.51
CA TYR A 191 -5.04 4.72 -1.98
C TYR A 191 -5.47 3.44 -2.67
N PHE A 192 -4.61 2.93 -3.51
CA PHE A 192 -4.61 1.53 -3.89
C PHE A 192 -3.23 0.91 -3.64
N SER A 193 -3.20 -0.38 -3.37
CA SER A 193 -1.95 -1.09 -3.09
C SER A 193 -1.92 -2.47 -3.73
N LEU A 194 -0.70 -2.91 -4.00
CA LEU A 194 -0.36 -4.26 -4.39
C LEU A 194 0.75 -4.73 -3.47
N GLY A 195 0.62 -5.91 -2.90
CA GLY A 195 1.63 -6.41 -2.00
C GLY A 195 1.63 -7.92 -1.87
N MET A 196 2.52 -8.38 -0.99
CA MET A 196 2.69 -9.79 -0.70
C MET A 196 3.11 -9.98 0.76
N ASP A 197 2.43 -10.92 1.43
CA ASP A 197 2.79 -11.39 2.77
C ASP A 197 3.57 -12.69 2.66
N PHE A 198 4.76 -12.75 3.27
CA PHE A 198 5.57 -13.97 3.42
C PHE A 198 5.44 -14.50 4.83
N TRP A 199 4.72 -15.61 5.00
CA TRP A 199 4.48 -16.21 6.29
C TRP A 199 5.70 -16.98 6.79
N LEU A 200 6.30 -16.49 7.86
CA LEU A 200 7.39 -17.15 8.58
C LEU A 200 6.85 -18.27 9.50
N ASN A 201 5.66 -18.06 10.01
CA ASN A 201 4.91 -19.01 10.82
C ASN A 201 3.41 -18.63 10.77
N PRO A 202 2.48 -19.39 11.37
CA PRO A 202 1.05 -19.10 11.33
C PRO A 202 0.63 -17.74 11.92
N LYS A 203 1.51 -17.06 12.65
CA LYS A 203 1.22 -15.80 13.32
C LYS A 203 1.97 -14.59 12.77
N ILE A 204 3.12 -14.78 12.12
CA ILE A 204 4.01 -13.69 11.71
C ILE A 204 4.31 -13.80 10.23
N ALA A 205 4.09 -12.73 9.51
CA ALA A 205 4.52 -12.58 8.11
C ALA A 205 5.39 -11.34 7.94
N LEU A 206 6.30 -11.40 6.98
CA LEU A 206 6.95 -10.22 6.38
C LEU A 206 6.04 -9.69 5.28
N ASN A 207 5.96 -8.37 5.16
CA ASN A 207 5.14 -7.68 4.16
C ASN A 207 6.01 -6.86 3.22
N LEU A 208 5.72 -6.92 1.93
CA LEU A 208 6.21 -6.01 0.91
C LEU A 208 5.01 -5.41 0.20
N GLU A 209 4.94 -4.08 0.13
CA GLU A 209 3.80 -3.36 -0.43
C GLU A 209 4.26 -2.21 -1.32
N GLY A 210 3.73 -2.15 -2.55
CA GLY A 210 3.69 -0.95 -3.36
C GLY A 210 2.32 -0.29 -3.18
N ARG A 211 2.29 0.99 -2.83
CA ARG A 211 1.07 1.76 -2.61
C ARG A 211 1.10 3.05 -3.40
N TYR A 212 -0.02 3.43 -4.00
CA TYR A 212 -0.21 4.72 -4.63
C TYR A 212 -1.20 5.54 -3.82
N GLN A 213 -0.76 6.69 -3.34
CA GLN A 213 -1.58 7.66 -2.63
C GLN A 213 -2.19 8.65 -3.63
N MET A 214 -3.46 9.00 -3.43
CA MET A 214 -4.22 9.97 -4.24
C MET A 214 -4.77 11.02 -3.29
N VAL A 215 -4.13 12.18 -3.25
CA VAL A 215 -4.52 13.24 -2.31
C VAL A 215 -4.17 14.61 -2.88
N GLN A 216 -5.11 15.55 -2.77
CA GLN A 216 -5.02 16.90 -3.28
C GLN A 216 -5.53 17.89 -2.23
N PRO A 217 -4.66 18.35 -1.30
CA PRO A 217 -4.99 19.40 -0.34
C PRO A 217 -4.99 20.77 -1.01
N THR A 218 -5.68 21.72 -0.36
CA THR A 218 -5.72 23.14 -0.73
C THR A 218 -4.95 23.96 0.31
N PHE A 219 -3.89 24.60 -0.08
CA PHE A 219 -3.07 25.45 0.80
C PHE A 219 -3.29 26.93 0.52
N THR A 220 -2.99 27.74 1.53
CA THR A 220 -3.01 29.21 1.43
C THR A 220 -1.61 29.76 1.62
N ASP A 221 -1.13 30.53 0.66
CA ASP A 221 0.17 31.19 0.76
C ASP A 221 0.14 32.37 1.77
N ASN A 222 1.30 32.84 2.20
CA ASN A 222 1.42 33.95 3.15
C ASN A 222 0.97 35.31 2.58
N LEU A 223 0.55 35.37 1.33
CA LEU A 223 -0.08 36.53 0.69
C LEU A 223 -1.62 36.43 0.63
N GLY A 224 -2.18 35.29 1.09
CA GLY A 224 -3.62 35.01 1.12
C GLY A 224 -4.18 34.43 -0.18
N GLY A 225 -3.32 33.97 -1.08
CA GLY A 225 -3.71 33.21 -2.26
C GLY A 225 -3.90 31.72 -1.95
N SER A 226 -5.00 31.10 -2.39
CA SER A 226 -5.22 29.67 -2.23
C SER A 226 -4.84 28.91 -3.51
N PHE A 227 -4.23 27.73 -3.35
CA PHE A 227 -3.85 26.85 -4.45
C PHE A 227 -3.99 25.37 -4.07
N ASP A 228 -4.27 24.53 -5.06
CA ASP A 228 -4.35 23.09 -4.88
C ASP A 228 -3.00 22.45 -5.15
N LEU A 229 -2.55 21.57 -4.24
CA LEU A 229 -1.29 20.83 -4.37
C LEU A 229 -1.55 19.35 -4.55
N ASP A 230 -1.13 18.77 -5.67
CA ASP A 230 -1.20 17.32 -5.87
C ASP A 230 -0.03 16.64 -5.14
N MET A 231 -0.33 16.03 -4.00
CA MET A 231 0.61 15.25 -3.18
C MET A 231 0.53 13.76 -3.46
N SER A 232 -0.04 13.35 -4.60
CA SER A 232 -0.11 11.95 -5.00
C SER A 232 1.27 11.38 -5.32
N GLY A 233 1.46 10.10 -5.08
CA GLY A 233 2.74 9.45 -5.33
C GLY A 233 2.75 7.97 -4.98
N TRP A 234 3.89 7.34 -5.25
CA TRP A 234 4.14 5.94 -4.97
C TRP A 234 4.91 5.74 -3.68
N GLU A 235 4.51 4.74 -2.92
CA GLU A 235 5.28 4.24 -1.78
C GLU A 235 5.77 2.83 -2.09
N LEU A 236 6.99 2.52 -1.67
CA LEU A 236 7.49 1.17 -1.56
C LEU A 236 7.79 0.88 -0.10
N ASN A 237 7.01 0.03 0.51
CA ASN A 237 7.01 -0.24 1.93
C ASN A 237 7.42 -1.68 2.22
N PHE A 238 8.18 -1.87 3.30
CA PHE A 238 8.54 -3.16 3.87
C PHE A 238 8.16 -3.19 5.34
N GLY A 239 7.63 -4.31 5.81
CA GLY A 239 7.19 -4.41 7.20
C GLY A 239 6.82 -5.81 7.64
N PHE A 240 5.95 -5.87 8.62
CA PHE A 240 5.51 -7.13 9.21
C PHE A 240 4.02 -7.10 9.55
N ARG A 241 3.46 -8.30 9.66
CA ARG A 241 2.09 -8.56 10.11
C ARG A 241 2.10 -9.61 11.22
N VAL A 242 1.27 -9.40 12.24
CA VAL A 242 1.12 -10.30 13.37
C VAL A 242 -0.36 -10.67 13.54
N ASN A 243 -0.69 -11.94 13.40
CA ASN A 243 -2.03 -12.50 13.62
C ASN A 243 -2.20 -12.97 15.07
N PHE A 244 -3.41 -12.84 15.59
CA PHE A 244 -3.79 -13.25 16.95
C PHE A 244 -4.63 -14.50 16.98
#